data_ab263e79d6aa13efdecc1e57232c5d08
#
_entry.id   ab263e79d6aa13efdecc1e57232c5d08
#
_cell.length_a   1.000
_cell.length_b   1.000
_cell.length_c   1.000
_cell.angle_alpha   90.00
_cell.angle_beta   90.00
_cell.angle_gamma   90.00
#
_symmetry.space_group_name_H-M   'P 1'
#
loop_
_entity.id
_entity.type
_entity.pdbx_description
1 polymer ?
#
loop_
_entity_poly.entity_id
_entity_poly.type
_entity_poly.pdbx_seq_one_letter_code
_entity_poly.pdbx_strand_id
1 'polypeptide(L)'
;MKRTLVMLTVGLLALSMFPTSAHAIPAFARKYGFNCNMCHAGFTRLNDFGQRYRDHGYQIPGQQGGEKTVFESGPPIALRTSAGFSYYKVDDRSSNGFNLYGLDLLAAGVFHKNVSFLLIYTPRIDEPAGDFSGPGSGNNPSQLGGLEAVNVVFSNLVENALNVRVGRYEPAYHPFSSKRKYTLFTPYEIYTFETPNNSFIFDDNQIGVEATGHFPMGFKYGVGVVNGTGGNPDNNSAKDFYLNAFQTFGKGDGQTAGQRVGLFGYYGWQPVSLAGATASPVGETNGSDNQPFYRVGADGSFNYESFNLGVLFMAGRDNKKFNSLDSLKDYEFTGGFAELNWLGLMNDRMVVTLLYNWVSPPSYDAERKVSAYSALVRYYLGDWSAVNVGLHAEYTYRQSGDRTKLKEHFVAVAVDFAF
;
A
#
# COMPACT_ATOMS: atom_id res chain seq x y z
N MET A 1 16.05 -39.95 19.93
CA MET A 1 17.45 -39.47 19.95
C MET A 1 18.15 -39.44 18.60
N LYS A 2 18.27 -40.57 17.84
CA LYS A 2 19.01 -40.56 16.55
C LYS A 2 18.39 -39.61 15.48
N ARG A 3 17.07 -39.51 15.34
CA ARG A 3 16.40 -38.60 14.38
C ARG A 3 16.56 -37.11 14.74
N THR A 4 16.56 -36.78 16.02
CA THR A 4 16.75 -35.40 16.49
C THR A 4 18.20 -34.93 16.27
N LEU A 5 19.17 -35.85 16.46
CA LEU A 5 20.58 -35.56 16.20
C LEU A 5 20.85 -35.29 14.71
N VAL A 6 20.23 -36.10 13.83
CA VAL A 6 20.36 -35.95 12.37
C VAL A 6 19.75 -34.61 11.91
N MET A 7 18.59 -34.21 12.44
CA MET A 7 17.98 -32.91 12.11
C MET A 7 18.83 -31.73 12.59
N LEU A 8 19.41 -31.81 13.80
CA LEU A 8 20.34 -30.82 14.32
C LEU A 8 21.62 -30.73 13.48
N THR A 9 22.18 -31.86 13.05
CA THR A 9 23.39 -31.90 12.22
C THR A 9 23.13 -31.34 10.82
N VAL A 10 21.99 -31.67 10.22
CA VAL A 10 21.57 -31.11 8.91
C VAL A 10 21.29 -29.61 9.02
N GLY A 11 20.68 -29.14 10.11
CA GLY A 11 20.47 -27.72 10.37
C GLY A 11 21.78 -26.94 10.56
N LEU A 12 22.74 -27.51 11.28
CA LEU A 12 24.08 -26.92 11.48
C LEU A 12 24.92 -26.94 10.18
N LEU A 13 24.82 -27.99 9.37
CA LEU A 13 25.47 -28.05 8.05
C LEU A 13 24.85 -27.06 7.07
N ALA A 14 23.53 -26.87 7.08
CA ALA A 14 22.88 -25.87 6.29
C ALA A 14 23.29 -24.43 6.70
N LEU A 15 23.45 -24.17 8.00
CA LEU A 15 23.96 -22.90 8.53
C LEU A 15 25.44 -22.63 8.15
N SER A 16 26.27 -23.66 8.02
CA SER A 16 27.68 -23.54 7.63
C SER A 16 27.92 -23.34 6.13
N MET A 17 26.90 -23.58 5.29
CA MET A 17 26.97 -23.33 3.85
C MET A 17 26.63 -21.88 3.44
N PHE A 18 26.22 -21.04 4.36
CA PHE A 18 26.06 -19.61 4.07
C PHE A 18 27.44 -18.95 4.05
N PRO A 19 27.84 -18.32 2.93
CA PRO A 19 29.09 -17.59 2.88
C PRO A 19 29.07 -16.49 3.96
N THR A 20 30.16 -16.36 4.71
CA THR A 20 30.33 -15.39 5.81
C THR A 20 30.30 -13.90 5.38
N SER A 21 30.01 -13.63 4.11
CA SER A 21 29.80 -12.31 3.52
C SER A 21 28.42 -12.18 2.87
N ALA A 22 27.39 -12.82 3.41
CA ALA A 22 26.01 -12.55 3.01
C ALA A 22 25.61 -11.14 3.48
N HIS A 23 25.95 -10.12 2.72
CA HIS A 23 25.35 -8.81 2.80
C HIS A 23 23.90 -8.93 2.32
N ALA A 24 23.00 -9.24 3.22
CA ALA A 24 21.58 -9.30 2.95
C ALA A 24 21.03 -7.87 2.89
N ILE A 25 21.29 -7.17 1.80
CA ILE A 25 20.78 -5.82 1.51
C ILE A 25 19.61 -5.96 0.52
N PRO A 26 18.51 -5.20 0.64
CA PRO A 26 17.48 -5.11 -0.39
C PRO A 26 18.10 -4.90 -1.78
N ALA A 27 17.51 -5.50 -2.80
CA ALA A 27 18.12 -5.64 -4.13
C ALA A 27 18.78 -4.37 -4.68
N PHE A 28 18.14 -3.21 -4.50
CA PHE A 28 18.67 -1.94 -4.98
C PHE A 28 19.85 -1.43 -4.15
N ALA A 29 19.79 -1.58 -2.82
CA ALA A 29 20.90 -1.20 -1.96
C ALA A 29 22.16 -2.04 -2.28
N ARG A 30 22.00 -3.35 -2.56
CA ARG A 30 23.10 -4.21 -3.03
C ARG A 30 23.68 -3.75 -4.36
N LYS A 31 22.81 -3.41 -5.30
CA LYS A 31 23.22 -3.00 -6.65
C LYS A 31 24.16 -1.78 -6.63
N TYR A 32 23.90 -0.83 -5.74
CA TYR A 32 24.64 0.45 -5.71
C TYR A 32 25.49 0.64 -4.47
N GLY A 33 25.45 -0.26 -3.50
CA GLY A 33 26.11 -0.06 -2.19
C GLY A 33 25.44 1.04 -1.35
N PHE A 34 24.13 1.30 -1.54
CA PHE A 34 23.40 2.33 -0.81
C PHE A 34 22.93 1.83 0.55
N ASN A 35 22.81 2.73 1.50
CA ASN A 35 22.11 2.49 2.76
C ASN A 35 20.60 2.66 2.56
N CYS A 36 19.77 2.02 3.41
CA CYS A 36 18.31 2.09 3.31
C CYS A 36 17.78 3.53 3.39
N ASN A 37 18.42 4.41 4.17
CA ASN A 37 18.03 5.81 4.32
C ASN A 37 18.28 6.65 3.04
N MET A 38 19.02 6.13 2.08
CA MET A 38 19.13 6.79 0.76
C MET A 38 17.78 6.90 0.06
N CYS A 39 16.91 5.88 0.21
CA CYS A 39 15.60 5.81 -0.42
C CYS A 39 14.43 5.96 0.55
N HIS A 40 14.65 5.75 1.85
CA HIS A 40 13.60 5.72 2.85
C HIS A 40 13.80 6.78 3.94
N ALA A 41 12.71 7.42 4.34
CA ALA A 41 12.68 8.31 5.51
C ALA A 41 12.16 7.56 6.76
N GLY A 42 12.69 6.39 7.00
CA GLY A 42 12.11 5.36 7.85
C GLY A 42 11.42 4.32 6.96
N PHE A 43 11.89 3.08 7.06
CA PHE A 43 11.30 1.99 6.29
C PHE A 43 9.85 1.77 6.78
N THR A 44 8.88 1.80 5.96
CA THR A 44 8.74 1.57 4.50
C THR A 44 8.56 2.83 3.65
N ARG A 45 8.38 4.01 4.23
CA ARG A 45 8.08 5.23 3.48
C ARG A 45 9.27 5.69 2.65
N LEU A 46 9.05 5.98 1.38
CA LEU A 46 10.08 6.53 0.50
C LEU A 46 10.32 8.01 0.83
N ASN A 47 11.59 8.43 0.79
CA ASN A 47 11.96 9.84 0.74
C ASN A 47 11.94 10.36 -0.71
N ASP A 48 12.31 11.62 -0.93
CA ASP A 48 12.32 12.24 -2.26
C ASP A 48 13.17 11.46 -3.29
N PHE A 49 14.35 11.00 -2.90
CA PHE A 49 15.20 10.23 -3.80
C PHE A 49 14.56 8.87 -4.15
N GLY A 50 14.07 8.13 -3.14
CA GLY A 50 13.42 6.84 -3.33
C GLY A 50 12.17 6.93 -4.20
N GLN A 51 11.39 7.99 -4.04
CA GLN A 51 10.21 8.24 -4.86
C GLN A 51 10.59 8.50 -6.33
N ARG A 52 11.57 9.36 -6.58
CA ARG A 52 12.06 9.63 -7.94
C ARG A 52 12.69 8.41 -8.58
N TYR A 53 13.48 7.64 -7.84
CA TYR A 53 14.06 6.38 -8.30
C TYR A 53 13.00 5.39 -8.78
N ARG A 54 11.93 5.22 -8.00
CA ARG A 54 10.79 4.38 -8.39
C ARG A 54 10.07 4.92 -9.62
N ASP A 55 9.75 6.20 -9.63
CA ASP A 55 8.97 6.83 -10.69
C ASP A 55 9.72 6.88 -12.03
N HIS A 56 11.06 6.88 -11.99
CA HIS A 56 11.91 6.76 -13.18
C HIS A 56 12.24 5.31 -13.58
N GLY A 57 11.40 4.36 -13.17
CA GLY A 57 11.58 2.95 -13.54
C GLY A 57 12.79 2.30 -12.91
N TYR A 58 13.04 2.58 -11.63
CA TYR A 58 14.15 2.01 -10.84
C TYR A 58 15.54 2.36 -11.41
N GLN A 59 15.69 3.59 -11.89
CA GLN A 59 16.92 4.16 -12.37
C GLN A 59 17.33 5.38 -11.53
N ILE A 60 18.63 5.57 -11.34
CA ILE A 60 19.12 6.73 -10.58
C ILE A 60 18.71 8.01 -11.31
N PRO A 61 18.04 8.97 -10.64
CA PRO A 61 17.66 10.23 -11.26
C PRO A 61 18.86 10.94 -11.88
N GLY A 62 18.75 11.31 -13.15
CA GLY A 62 19.83 11.92 -13.93
C GLY A 62 20.76 10.93 -14.64
N GLN A 63 20.61 9.62 -14.43
CA GLN A 63 21.39 8.56 -15.09
C GLN A 63 20.52 7.60 -15.89
N GLN A 64 19.33 8.02 -16.28
CA GLN A 64 18.38 7.18 -17.00
C GLN A 64 18.95 6.69 -18.32
N GLY A 65 18.72 5.43 -18.63
CA GLY A 65 19.22 4.76 -19.84
C GLY A 65 20.64 4.24 -19.76
N GLY A 66 21.42 4.59 -18.72
CA GLY A 66 22.78 4.12 -18.47
C GLY A 66 22.89 2.99 -17.44
N GLU A 67 21.78 2.57 -16.87
CA GLU A 67 21.74 1.54 -15.84
C GLU A 67 22.08 0.15 -16.37
N LYS A 68 22.84 -0.62 -15.56
CA LYS A 68 23.05 -2.04 -15.83
C LYS A 68 21.72 -2.79 -15.79
N THR A 69 21.50 -3.62 -16.77
CA THR A 69 20.32 -4.49 -16.85
C THR A 69 20.37 -5.59 -15.77
N VAL A 70 19.24 -6.21 -15.49
CA VAL A 70 19.15 -7.35 -14.58
C VAL A 70 19.96 -8.55 -15.07
N PHE A 71 20.23 -8.66 -16.36
CA PHE A 71 21.07 -9.69 -16.95
C PHE A 71 22.56 -9.47 -16.69
N GLU A 72 22.97 -8.24 -16.47
CA GLU A 72 24.36 -7.85 -16.16
C GLU A 72 24.64 -7.79 -14.66
N SER A 73 23.66 -7.42 -13.85
CA SER A 73 23.81 -7.20 -12.41
C SER A 73 23.34 -8.36 -11.51
N GLY A 74 22.74 -9.40 -12.11
CA GLY A 74 22.09 -10.51 -11.39
C GLY A 74 20.66 -10.17 -10.95
N PRO A 75 19.91 -11.15 -10.44
CA PRO A 75 18.50 -10.99 -10.08
C PRO A 75 18.34 -10.05 -8.88
N PRO A 76 17.55 -8.99 -9.03
CA PRO A 76 17.32 -7.98 -7.98
C PRO A 76 16.19 -8.46 -7.05
N ILE A 77 16.42 -9.49 -6.25
CA ILE A 77 15.43 -10.07 -5.36
C ILE A 77 15.60 -9.50 -3.95
N ALA A 78 14.49 -9.15 -3.31
CA ALA A 78 14.42 -8.79 -1.91
C ALA A 78 13.29 -9.56 -1.24
N LEU A 79 13.40 -9.78 0.06
CA LEU A 79 12.37 -10.38 0.90
C LEU A 79 12.02 -9.42 2.02
N ARG A 80 10.73 -9.27 2.28
CA ARG A 80 10.21 -8.55 3.43
C ARG A 80 9.26 -9.44 4.20
N THR A 81 9.33 -9.41 5.54
CA THR A 81 8.36 -10.07 6.41
C THR A 81 8.27 -9.36 7.76
N SER A 82 7.16 -9.54 8.44
CA SER A 82 6.93 -9.04 9.80
C SER A 82 6.34 -10.17 10.64
N ALA A 83 6.82 -10.31 11.87
CA ALA A 83 6.34 -11.30 12.82
C ALA A 83 6.21 -10.68 14.21
N GLY A 84 5.22 -11.10 14.98
CA GLY A 84 5.04 -10.55 16.31
C GLY A 84 3.81 -11.07 17.04
N PHE A 85 3.47 -10.38 18.10
CA PHE A 85 2.32 -10.66 18.96
C PHE A 85 1.27 -9.55 18.77
N SER A 86 0.00 -9.94 18.68
CA SER A 86 -1.12 -9.00 18.71
C SER A 86 -2.17 -9.37 19.75
N TYR A 87 -2.85 -8.34 20.22
CA TYR A 87 -4.02 -8.42 21.08
C TYR A 87 -5.12 -7.57 20.44
N TYR A 88 -6.30 -8.16 20.27
CA TYR A 88 -7.49 -7.51 19.75
C TYR A 88 -8.63 -7.67 20.71
N LYS A 89 -9.35 -6.59 20.99
CA LYS A 89 -10.52 -6.57 21.85
C LYS A 89 -11.65 -5.81 21.19
N VAL A 90 -12.83 -6.41 21.15
CA VAL A 90 -14.09 -5.81 20.70
C VAL A 90 -15.09 -5.93 21.84
N ASP A 91 -15.49 -4.81 22.42
CA ASP A 91 -16.31 -4.76 23.62
C ASP A 91 -15.80 -5.70 24.74
N ASP A 92 -16.52 -6.79 25.03
CA ASP A 92 -16.15 -7.77 26.07
C ASP A 92 -15.40 -9.00 25.55
N ARG A 93 -15.21 -9.12 24.20
CA ARG A 93 -14.50 -10.24 23.58
C ARG A 93 -13.08 -9.85 23.24
N SER A 94 -12.14 -10.75 23.48
CA SER A 94 -10.75 -10.53 23.13
C SER A 94 -10.10 -11.78 22.56
N SER A 95 -9.10 -11.56 21.71
CA SER A 95 -8.23 -12.59 21.14
C SER A 95 -6.78 -12.10 21.16
N ASN A 96 -5.84 -13.01 21.15
CA ASN A 96 -4.40 -12.68 21.07
C ASN A 96 -3.61 -13.85 20.49
N GLY A 97 -2.43 -13.57 19.96
CA GLY A 97 -1.56 -14.62 19.44
C GLY A 97 -0.30 -14.08 18.79
N PHE A 98 0.62 -15.02 18.51
CA PHE A 98 1.77 -14.76 17.66
C PHE A 98 1.37 -14.98 16.21
N ASN A 99 1.75 -14.05 15.35
CA ASN A 99 1.39 -14.05 13.94
C ASN A 99 2.59 -13.72 13.06
N LEU A 100 2.57 -14.25 11.85
CA LEU A 100 3.42 -13.84 10.75
C LEU A 100 2.57 -12.93 9.84
N TYR A 101 2.94 -11.65 9.78
CA TYR A 101 2.14 -10.59 9.15
C TYR A 101 2.52 -10.31 7.70
N GLY A 102 2.72 -11.32 6.93
CA GLY A 102 3.06 -11.20 5.53
C GLY A 102 4.48 -11.66 5.23
N LEU A 103 4.66 -12.06 4.00
CA LEU A 103 5.92 -12.40 3.39
C LEU A 103 5.87 -11.91 1.95
N ASP A 104 6.68 -10.93 1.61
CA ASP A 104 6.75 -10.37 0.27
C ASP A 104 8.07 -10.75 -0.39
N LEU A 105 7.97 -11.34 -1.57
CA LEU A 105 9.09 -11.53 -2.49
C LEU A 105 9.03 -10.44 -3.56
N LEU A 106 10.04 -9.60 -3.59
CA LEU A 106 10.09 -8.46 -4.49
C LEU A 106 11.22 -8.66 -5.49
N ALA A 107 10.94 -8.36 -6.76
CA ALA A 107 11.95 -8.25 -7.79
C ALA A 107 11.64 -7.02 -8.66
N ALA A 108 12.65 -6.20 -8.92
CA ALA A 108 12.49 -5.06 -9.80
C ALA A 108 13.83 -4.67 -10.43
N GLY A 109 13.81 -4.09 -11.62
CA GLY A 109 15.03 -3.68 -12.29
C GLY A 109 14.82 -3.31 -13.74
N VAL A 110 15.90 -2.98 -14.39
CA VAL A 110 15.92 -2.54 -15.79
C VAL A 110 16.15 -3.73 -16.72
N PHE A 111 15.25 -3.94 -17.67
CA PHE A 111 15.43 -4.93 -18.73
C PHE A 111 16.30 -4.38 -19.86
N HIS A 112 16.00 -3.17 -20.29
CA HIS A 112 16.69 -2.53 -21.39
C HIS A 112 16.49 -1.01 -21.35
N LYS A 113 17.57 -0.24 -21.27
CA LYS A 113 17.53 1.25 -21.24
C LYS A 113 16.41 1.78 -20.33
N ASN A 114 15.33 2.26 -20.92
CA ASN A 114 14.19 2.87 -20.23
C ASN A 114 13.02 1.90 -19.98
N VAL A 115 13.24 0.60 -20.14
CA VAL A 115 12.23 -0.43 -19.87
C VAL A 115 12.61 -1.19 -18.61
N SER A 116 11.75 -1.12 -17.60
CA SER A 116 11.94 -1.75 -16.30
C SER A 116 10.71 -2.55 -15.89
N PHE A 117 10.82 -3.31 -14.82
CA PHE A 117 9.73 -4.09 -14.27
C PHE A 117 9.69 -4.03 -12.74
N LEU A 118 8.51 -4.31 -12.21
CA LEU A 118 8.30 -4.64 -10.80
C LEU A 118 7.48 -5.92 -10.71
N LEU A 119 7.90 -6.83 -9.84
CA LEU A 119 7.14 -8.00 -9.44
C LEU A 119 7.14 -8.05 -7.91
N ILE A 120 5.94 -8.15 -7.33
CA ILE A 120 5.75 -8.43 -5.89
C ILE A 120 4.84 -9.65 -5.81
N TYR A 121 5.36 -10.70 -5.20
CA TYR A 121 4.63 -11.92 -4.91
C TYR A 121 4.50 -12.08 -3.40
N THR A 122 3.26 -12.11 -2.92
CA THR A 122 2.93 -12.35 -1.51
C THR A 122 2.38 -13.79 -1.40
N PRO A 123 3.19 -14.78 -1.00
CA PRO A 123 2.70 -16.13 -0.81
C PRO A 123 1.62 -16.14 0.27
N ARG A 124 0.60 -16.95 0.06
CA ARG A 124 -0.39 -17.22 1.10
C ARG A 124 0.30 -17.93 2.24
N ILE A 125 0.33 -17.30 3.39
CA ILE A 125 0.68 -17.94 4.64
C ILE A 125 -0.66 -18.35 5.25
N ASP A 126 -0.84 -19.63 5.54
CA ASP A 126 -2.05 -20.10 6.20
C ASP A 126 -2.18 -19.36 7.52
N GLU A 127 -3.20 -18.51 7.63
CA GLU A 127 -3.51 -17.85 8.88
C GLU A 127 -3.89 -18.92 9.90
N PRO A 128 -3.33 -18.87 11.12
CA PRO A 128 -3.80 -19.71 12.20
C PRO A 128 -5.31 -19.47 12.37
N ALA A 129 -6.07 -20.53 12.58
CA ALA A 129 -7.51 -20.51 12.70
C ALA A 129 -7.96 -19.59 13.85
N GLY A 130 -8.20 -18.35 13.55
CA GLY A 130 -8.61 -17.27 14.42
C GLY A 130 -8.53 -16.00 13.61
N ASP A 131 -9.67 -15.39 13.40
CA ASP A 131 -9.85 -14.19 12.58
C ASP A 131 -9.10 -13.00 13.22
N PHE A 132 -7.78 -12.97 12.99
CA PHE A 132 -6.90 -11.86 13.38
C PHE A 132 -6.79 -10.78 12.30
N SER A 133 -7.78 -10.70 11.44
CA SER A 133 -8.00 -9.49 10.69
C SER A 133 -8.37 -8.39 11.69
N GLY A 134 -7.36 -7.82 12.34
CA GLY A 134 -7.51 -6.55 13.02
C GLY A 134 -8.08 -5.55 12.02
N PRO A 135 -8.69 -4.44 12.49
CA PRO A 135 -9.29 -3.45 11.61
C PRO A 135 -8.27 -3.05 10.54
N GLY A 136 -8.46 -3.55 9.33
CA GLY A 136 -7.67 -3.24 8.17
C GLY A 136 -6.46 -4.10 7.85
N SER A 137 -6.43 -5.36 8.20
CA SER A 137 -5.59 -6.26 7.45
C SER A 137 -6.13 -6.31 6.02
N GLY A 138 -5.63 -5.42 5.16
CA GLY A 138 -5.94 -5.38 3.73
C GLY A 138 -5.37 -6.58 2.95
N ASN A 139 -5.02 -7.62 3.66
CA ASN A 139 -4.78 -8.94 3.14
C ASN A 139 -6.14 -9.63 3.07
N ASN A 140 -6.88 -9.35 2.01
CA ASN A 140 -8.06 -10.14 1.68
C ASN A 140 -7.58 -11.59 1.46
N PRO A 141 -7.86 -12.54 2.40
CA PRO A 141 -7.35 -13.90 2.32
C PRO A 141 -7.99 -14.72 1.20
N SER A 142 -8.94 -14.15 0.48
CA SER A 142 -9.66 -14.81 -0.61
C SER A 142 -8.84 -14.98 -1.88
N GLN A 143 -7.64 -14.44 -1.94
CA GLN A 143 -6.80 -14.58 -3.13
C GLN A 143 -5.64 -15.52 -2.85
N LEU A 144 -5.62 -16.63 -3.54
CA LEU A 144 -4.47 -17.49 -3.81
C LEU A 144 -3.20 -16.66 -3.77
N GLY A 145 -2.21 -17.00 -2.94
CA GLY A 145 -0.94 -16.31 -2.78
C GLY A 145 -0.62 -15.54 -4.05
N GLY A 146 -0.82 -14.20 -4.03
CA GLY A 146 -1.11 -13.50 -5.25
C GLY A 146 0.06 -12.64 -5.68
N LEU A 147 0.15 -12.43 -6.96
CA LEU A 147 0.99 -11.36 -7.51
C LEU A 147 0.36 -10.02 -7.08
N GLU A 148 0.90 -9.39 -6.05
CA GLU A 148 0.43 -8.08 -5.57
C GLU A 148 0.67 -7.02 -6.65
N ALA A 149 1.84 -7.06 -7.30
CA ALA A 149 2.18 -6.19 -8.42
C ALA A 149 2.96 -6.96 -9.47
N VAL A 150 2.60 -6.78 -10.73
CA VAL A 150 3.35 -7.23 -11.90
C VAL A 150 3.18 -6.21 -12.99
N ASN A 151 4.21 -5.41 -13.24
CA ASN A 151 4.11 -4.39 -14.26
C ASN A 151 5.43 -4.12 -14.97
N VAL A 152 5.31 -3.55 -16.14
CA VAL A 152 6.42 -3.02 -16.94
C VAL A 152 6.27 -1.52 -17.01
N VAL A 153 7.37 -0.82 -16.85
CA VAL A 153 7.45 0.65 -16.92
C VAL A 153 8.32 1.06 -18.10
N PHE A 154 7.76 1.86 -18.97
CA PHE A 154 8.46 2.58 -20.03
C PHE A 154 8.73 4.00 -19.51
N SER A 155 9.92 4.26 -19.04
CA SER A 155 10.27 5.52 -18.39
C SER A 155 10.93 6.50 -19.34
N ASN A 156 10.82 7.79 -19.03
CA ASN A 156 11.49 8.88 -19.75
C ASN A 156 11.18 8.91 -21.26
N LEU A 157 9.93 8.62 -21.63
CA LEU A 157 9.49 8.65 -23.03
C LEU A 157 9.53 10.07 -23.63
N VAL A 158 9.21 11.07 -22.80
CA VAL A 158 9.39 12.49 -23.08
C VAL A 158 10.11 13.07 -21.87
N GLU A 159 11.40 12.81 -21.76
CA GLU A 159 12.20 13.13 -20.58
C GLU A 159 11.49 12.67 -19.28
N ASN A 160 11.38 13.53 -18.27
CA ASN A 160 10.66 13.20 -17.03
C ASN A 160 9.14 13.47 -17.12
N ALA A 161 8.67 14.04 -18.23
CA ALA A 161 7.29 14.45 -18.38
C ALA A 161 6.34 13.30 -18.72
N LEU A 162 6.86 12.15 -19.19
CA LEU A 162 6.04 11.01 -19.54
C LEU A 162 6.72 9.67 -19.23
N ASN A 163 6.10 8.91 -18.32
CA ASN A 163 6.36 7.50 -18.07
C ASN A 163 5.06 6.74 -18.27
N VAL A 164 5.11 5.54 -18.82
CA VAL A 164 3.95 4.68 -19.03
C VAL A 164 4.16 3.36 -18.30
N ARG A 165 3.19 2.95 -17.49
CA ARG A 165 3.20 1.69 -16.76
C ARG A 165 2.02 0.82 -17.20
N VAL A 166 2.28 -0.47 -17.42
CA VAL A 166 1.29 -1.44 -17.88
C VAL A 166 1.36 -2.69 -17.00
N GLY A 167 0.23 -3.20 -16.58
CA GLY A 167 0.10 -4.40 -15.76
C GLY A 167 -0.69 -4.17 -14.48
N ARG A 168 -0.38 -4.92 -13.42
CA ARG A 168 -0.95 -4.74 -12.08
C ARG A 168 -0.05 -3.87 -11.22
N TYR A 169 -0.58 -2.80 -10.66
CA TYR A 169 0.20 -1.83 -9.90
C TYR A 169 -0.66 -1.07 -8.87
N GLU A 170 -0.02 -0.47 -7.89
CA GLU A 170 -0.64 0.53 -7.02
C GLU A 170 -0.81 1.84 -7.83
N PRO A 171 -2.06 2.28 -8.06
CA PRO A 171 -2.34 3.41 -8.96
C PRO A 171 -1.91 4.76 -8.37
N ALA A 172 -1.64 5.72 -9.24
CA ALA A 172 -1.24 7.07 -8.83
C ALA A 172 -2.37 7.87 -8.15
N TYR A 173 -3.63 7.40 -8.21
CA TYR A 173 -4.72 8.06 -7.47
C TYR A 173 -4.62 7.89 -5.95
N HIS A 174 -3.70 7.06 -5.45
CA HIS A 174 -3.34 7.02 -4.03
C HIS A 174 -2.33 8.14 -3.71
N PRO A 175 -2.74 9.31 -3.18
CA PRO A 175 -1.79 10.38 -2.83
C PRO A 175 -0.81 9.94 -1.74
N PHE A 176 -1.30 9.13 -0.82
CA PHE A 176 -0.51 8.42 0.19
C PHE A 176 -0.62 6.93 -0.06
N SER A 177 0.53 6.27 -0.21
CA SER A 177 0.56 4.84 -0.43
C SER A 177 0.17 4.08 0.83
N SER A 178 -0.82 3.21 0.75
CA SER A 178 -1.17 2.29 1.82
C SER A 178 -0.13 1.20 2.04
N LYS A 179 0.65 0.89 1.00
CA LYS A 179 1.70 -0.14 1.04
C LYS A 179 3.01 0.38 1.65
N ARG A 180 3.19 1.70 1.75
CA ARG A 180 4.41 2.36 2.25
C ARG A 180 4.14 3.35 3.39
N LYS A 181 3.11 3.11 4.18
CA LYS A 181 2.82 3.83 5.43
C LYS A 181 3.65 3.29 6.60
N TYR A 182 3.72 4.03 7.68
CA TYR A 182 4.43 3.58 8.89
C TYR A 182 3.60 2.58 9.71
N THR A 183 2.28 2.72 9.77
CA THR A 183 1.41 1.72 10.41
C THR A 183 1.47 0.41 9.64
N LEU A 184 1.64 -0.71 10.34
CA LEU A 184 1.61 -2.04 9.72
C LEU A 184 0.18 -2.59 9.67
N PHE A 185 -0.59 -2.35 10.72
CA PHE A 185 -1.87 -3.02 10.95
C PHE A 185 -3.05 -2.09 10.72
N THR A 186 -2.92 -0.79 11.03
CA THR A 186 -4.01 0.15 10.86
C THR A 186 -4.07 0.68 9.43
N PRO A 187 -5.19 0.54 8.71
CA PRO A 187 -5.35 1.09 7.37
C PRO A 187 -5.63 2.59 7.39
N TYR A 188 -5.65 3.19 6.23
CA TYR A 188 -6.43 4.40 5.99
C TYR A 188 -7.89 3.98 5.80
N GLU A 189 -8.75 4.15 6.82
CA GLU A 189 -10.13 3.63 6.85
C GLU A 189 -10.95 4.06 5.62
N ILE A 190 -10.73 5.26 5.10
CA ILE A 190 -11.42 5.75 3.92
C ILE A 190 -11.02 5.01 2.63
N TYR A 191 -9.80 4.42 2.58
CA TYR A 191 -9.33 3.65 1.44
C TYR A 191 -9.95 2.25 1.40
N THR A 192 -10.20 1.67 2.57
CA THR A 192 -10.79 0.34 2.73
C THR A 192 -12.30 0.37 2.93
N PHE A 193 -12.91 1.56 2.90
CA PHE A 193 -14.33 1.69 3.08
C PHE A 193 -15.10 1.12 1.88
N GLU A 194 -15.90 0.10 2.14
CA GLU A 194 -16.76 -0.54 1.17
C GLU A 194 -18.19 0.01 1.26
N THR A 195 -18.81 0.27 0.13
CA THR A 195 -20.22 0.65 0.04
C THR A 195 -21.09 -0.57 -0.23
N PRO A 196 -22.39 -0.55 0.09
CA PRO A 196 -23.26 -1.68 -0.19
C PRO A 196 -23.25 -2.04 -1.68
N ASN A 197 -23.10 -3.34 -2.00
CA ASN A 197 -23.18 -3.91 -3.35
C ASN A 197 -22.23 -3.32 -4.42
N ASN A 198 -21.31 -2.46 -4.08
CA ASN A 198 -20.21 -2.05 -4.96
C ASN A 198 -18.94 -2.77 -4.53
N SER A 199 -18.38 -3.60 -5.39
CA SER A 199 -17.18 -4.39 -5.11
C SER A 199 -15.87 -3.60 -5.26
N PHE A 200 -15.93 -2.33 -5.63
CA PHE A 200 -14.74 -1.49 -5.77
C PHE A 200 -14.15 -1.13 -4.41
N ILE A 201 -12.88 -1.41 -4.24
CA ILE A 201 -12.09 -1.02 -3.06
C ILE A 201 -11.01 -0.04 -3.52
N PHE A 202 -11.02 1.18 -2.94
CA PHE A 202 -10.07 2.23 -3.34
C PHE A 202 -8.62 1.84 -3.06
N ASP A 203 -8.34 1.02 -2.04
CA ASP A 203 -7.00 0.55 -1.65
C ASP A 203 -6.39 -0.50 -2.58
N ASP A 204 -7.16 -1.06 -3.51
CA ASP A 204 -6.70 -2.16 -4.35
C ASP A 204 -5.69 -1.73 -5.42
N ASN A 205 -4.68 -2.57 -5.62
CA ASN A 205 -3.87 -2.49 -6.82
C ASN A 205 -4.72 -2.81 -8.05
N GLN A 206 -4.57 -2.03 -9.11
CA GLN A 206 -5.39 -2.15 -10.32
C GLN A 206 -4.62 -2.76 -11.49
N ILE A 207 -5.35 -3.39 -12.41
CA ILE A 207 -4.81 -3.87 -13.69
C ILE A 207 -5.20 -2.88 -14.78
N GLY A 208 -4.20 -2.35 -15.50
CA GLY A 208 -4.44 -1.38 -16.56
C GLY A 208 -3.20 -0.70 -17.10
N VAL A 209 -3.38 0.53 -17.56
CA VAL A 209 -2.35 1.39 -18.10
C VAL A 209 -2.38 2.73 -17.38
N GLU A 210 -1.21 3.22 -16.99
CA GLU A 210 -1.04 4.51 -16.30
C GLU A 210 0.06 5.32 -16.98
N ALA A 211 -0.20 6.61 -17.18
CA ALA A 211 0.81 7.59 -17.57
C ALA A 211 1.08 8.53 -16.39
N THR A 212 2.35 8.75 -16.08
CA THR A 212 2.80 9.67 -15.02
C THR A 212 3.84 10.64 -15.57
N GLY A 213 3.91 11.81 -14.96
CA GLY A 213 4.91 12.80 -15.35
C GLY A 213 5.29 13.73 -14.20
N HIS A 214 6.52 14.25 -14.31
CA HIS A 214 7.15 15.16 -13.37
C HIS A 214 7.72 16.36 -14.12
N PHE A 215 7.34 17.56 -13.70
CA PHE A 215 7.83 18.80 -14.29
C PHE A 215 8.80 19.52 -13.33
N PRO A 216 9.82 20.22 -13.86
CA PRO A 216 10.81 20.89 -13.04
C PRO A 216 10.24 21.91 -12.05
N MET A 217 9.06 22.49 -12.34
CA MET A 217 8.35 23.42 -11.48
C MET A 217 7.68 22.76 -10.26
N GLY A 218 7.84 21.44 -10.09
CA GLY A 218 7.26 20.68 -8.98
C GLY A 218 5.84 20.16 -9.22
N PHE A 219 5.29 20.35 -10.41
CA PHE A 219 4.02 19.75 -10.79
C PHE A 219 4.21 18.29 -11.19
N LYS A 220 3.34 17.43 -10.67
CA LYS A 220 3.30 16.00 -11.01
C LYS A 220 1.87 15.57 -11.31
N TYR A 221 1.73 14.58 -12.19
CA TYR A 221 0.43 14.00 -12.51
C TYR A 221 0.52 12.48 -12.69
N GLY A 222 -0.62 11.84 -12.51
CA GLY A 222 -0.85 10.45 -12.88
C GLY A 222 -2.26 10.32 -13.44
N VAL A 223 -2.40 9.69 -14.60
CA VAL A 223 -3.68 9.40 -15.24
C VAL A 223 -3.69 7.94 -15.68
N GLY A 224 -4.81 7.25 -15.52
CA GLY A 224 -4.86 5.86 -15.88
C GLY A 224 -6.23 5.37 -16.31
N VAL A 225 -6.19 4.23 -16.99
CA VAL A 225 -7.35 3.45 -17.40
C VAL A 225 -7.17 2.04 -16.87
N VAL A 226 -8.14 1.55 -16.08
CA VAL A 226 -8.04 0.27 -15.36
C VAL A 226 -9.34 -0.52 -15.46
N ASN A 227 -9.28 -1.80 -15.07
CA ASN A 227 -10.47 -2.66 -15.03
C ASN A 227 -11.43 -2.32 -13.88
N GLY A 228 -10.94 -1.73 -12.78
CA GLY A 228 -11.77 -1.40 -11.61
C GLY A 228 -12.06 -2.57 -10.68
N THR A 229 -11.49 -3.75 -10.94
CA THR A 229 -11.74 -4.99 -10.19
C THR A 229 -10.58 -5.41 -9.29
N GLY A 230 -9.65 -4.51 -9.06
CA GLY A 230 -8.45 -4.83 -8.29
C GLY A 230 -7.58 -5.86 -9.00
N GLY A 231 -7.27 -6.96 -8.31
CA GLY A 231 -6.53 -8.08 -8.89
C GLY A 231 -7.38 -9.19 -9.50
N ASN A 232 -8.70 -9.02 -9.48
CA ASN A 232 -9.64 -10.00 -10.02
C ASN A 232 -9.75 -9.87 -11.55
N PRO A 233 -10.25 -10.92 -12.23
CA PRO A 233 -10.62 -10.81 -13.63
C PRO A 233 -11.61 -9.66 -13.87
N ASP A 234 -11.53 -9.07 -15.04
CA ASP A 234 -12.47 -8.04 -15.46
C ASP A 234 -13.91 -8.56 -15.42
N ASN A 235 -14.81 -7.81 -14.80
CA ASN A 235 -16.19 -8.22 -14.57
C ASN A 235 -17.21 -7.51 -15.47
N ASN A 236 -16.74 -6.60 -16.35
CA ASN A 236 -17.60 -5.84 -17.26
C ASN A 236 -16.78 -5.29 -18.45
N SER A 237 -17.47 -4.76 -19.48
CA SER A 237 -16.81 -4.16 -20.65
C SER A 237 -16.37 -2.71 -20.45
N ALA A 238 -16.87 -2.04 -19.41
CA ALA A 238 -16.48 -0.67 -19.10
C ALA A 238 -15.06 -0.62 -18.52
N LYS A 239 -14.41 0.52 -18.66
CA LYS A 239 -13.10 0.76 -18.04
C LYS A 239 -13.18 2.00 -17.17
N ASP A 240 -12.52 1.89 -16.03
CA ASP A 240 -12.47 2.96 -15.05
C ASP A 240 -11.32 3.92 -15.35
N PHE A 241 -11.53 5.19 -15.01
CA PHE A 241 -10.57 6.27 -15.26
C PHE A 241 -10.19 6.96 -13.95
N TYR A 242 -8.95 7.38 -13.86
CA TYR A 242 -8.51 8.19 -12.72
C TYR A 242 -7.50 9.26 -13.11
N LEU A 243 -7.43 10.26 -12.25
CA LEU A 243 -6.47 11.35 -12.30
C LEU A 243 -5.94 11.63 -10.89
N ASN A 244 -4.65 11.90 -10.80
CA ASN A 244 -4.03 12.54 -9.65
C ASN A 244 -3.15 13.68 -10.17
N ALA A 245 -3.22 14.84 -9.54
CA ALA A 245 -2.38 15.97 -9.87
C ALA A 245 -1.98 16.70 -8.58
N PHE A 246 -0.70 16.98 -8.41
CA PHE A 246 -0.23 17.70 -7.25
C PHE A 246 0.93 18.66 -7.56
N GLN A 247 1.00 19.70 -6.76
CA GLN A 247 2.04 20.70 -6.80
C GLN A 247 2.91 20.60 -5.55
N THR A 248 4.22 20.55 -5.74
CA THR A 248 5.20 20.65 -4.66
C THR A 248 5.80 22.03 -4.58
N PHE A 249 6.16 22.46 -3.37
CA PHE A 249 6.77 23.74 -3.07
C PHE A 249 8.00 23.52 -2.18
N GLY A 250 9.05 24.29 -2.40
CA GLY A 250 10.32 24.13 -1.69
C GLY A 250 11.18 23.02 -2.29
N LYS A 251 12.13 22.52 -1.51
CA LYS A 251 13.02 21.41 -1.93
C LYS A 251 12.39 20.07 -1.56
N GLY A 252 12.38 19.13 -2.52
CA GLY A 252 11.87 17.80 -2.31
C GLY A 252 10.55 17.51 -3.05
N ASP A 253 9.99 16.33 -2.83
CA ASP A 253 8.77 15.86 -3.50
C ASP A 253 7.48 16.11 -2.69
N GLY A 254 7.60 16.79 -1.57
CA GLY A 254 6.50 17.12 -0.67
C GLY A 254 6.06 15.99 0.26
N GLN A 255 6.67 14.83 0.23
CA GLN A 255 6.32 13.74 1.18
C GLN A 255 7.11 13.81 2.48
N THR A 256 8.42 13.97 2.38
CA THR A 256 9.33 14.02 3.55
C THR A 256 10.18 15.28 3.57
N ALA A 257 10.15 16.04 2.49
CA ALA A 257 10.82 17.33 2.36
C ALA A 257 10.01 18.24 1.41
N GLY A 258 9.99 19.54 1.66
CA GLY A 258 9.12 20.48 0.93
C GLY A 258 7.65 20.36 1.37
N GLN A 259 6.77 20.98 0.62
CA GLN A 259 5.33 20.98 0.88
C GLN A 259 4.61 20.45 -0.35
N ARG A 260 3.47 19.79 -0.17
CA ARG A 260 2.66 19.27 -1.27
C ARG A 260 1.18 19.55 -1.05
N VAL A 261 0.48 19.90 -2.10
CA VAL A 261 -0.98 19.89 -2.18
C VAL A 261 -1.41 19.21 -3.46
N GLY A 262 -2.49 18.44 -3.40
CA GLY A 262 -2.94 17.63 -4.52
C GLY A 262 -4.44 17.47 -4.58
N LEU A 263 -4.89 17.05 -5.75
CA LEU A 263 -6.26 16.66 -6.04
C LEU A 263 -6.23 15.31 -6.74
N PHE A 264 -7.21 14.47 -6.44
CA PHE A 264 -7.37 13.19 -7.11
C PHE A 264 -8.83 12.89 -7.41
N GLY A 265 -9.05 12.07 -8.43
CA GLY A 265 -10.36 11.62 -8.80
C GLY A 265 -10.32 10.24 -9.46
N TYR A 266 -11.36 9.48 -9.21
CA TYR A 266 -11.63 8.19 -9.80
C TYR A 266 -13.07 8.15 -10.27
N TYR A 267 -13.32 7.67 -11.48
CA TYR A 267 -14.63 7.45 -12.03
C TYR A 267 -14.71 6.06 -12.64
N GLY A 268 -15.66 5.26 -12.19
CA GLY A 268 -15.74 3.86 -12.58
C GLY A 268 -17.15 3.35 -12.75
N TRP A 269 -17.24 2.10 -13.19
CA TRP A 269 -18.47 1.35 -13.38
C TRP A 269 -18.34 -0.06 -12.82
N GLN A 270 -19.32 -0.47 -12.05
CA GLN A 270 -19.41 -1.84 -11.56
C GLN A 270 -20.78 -2.45 -11.94
N PRO A 271 -20.82 -3.75 -12.22
CA PRO A 271 -22.09 -4.44 -12.45
C PRO A 271 -22.86 -4.55 -11.13
N VAL A 272 -24.16 -4.28 -11.19
CA VAL A 272 -25.06 -4.58 -10.07
C VAL A 272 -25.41 -6.05 -10.16
N SER A 273 -25.09 -6.83 -9.13
CA SER A 273 -25.50 -8.22 -9.03
C SER A 273 -27.03 -8.31 -8.92
N LEU A 274 -27.70 -8.75 -9.95
CA LEU A 274 -29.11 -9.11 -9.88
C LEU A 274 -29.22 -10.42 -9.08
N ALA A 275 -30.19 -10.51 -8.17
CA ALA A 275 -30.46 -11.74 -7.44
C ALA A 275 -30.66 -12.91 -8.41
N GLY A 276 -29.78 -13.92 -8.38
CA GLY A 276 -29.80 -15.07 -9.26
C GLY A 276 -28.86 -15.02 -10.47
N ALA A 277 -28.12 -13.93 -10.68
CA ALA A 277 -27.07 -13.89 -11.71
C ALA A 277 -25.84 -14.65 -11.22
N THR A 278 -25.43 -15.70 -11.93
CA THR A 278 -24.14 -16.35 -11.74
C THR A 278 -23.06 -15.49 -12.39
N ALA A 279 -22.06 -15.08 -11.62
CA ALA A 279 -20.89 -14.40 -12.18
C ALA A 279 -20.25 -15.30 -13.24
N SER A 280 -20.14 -14.81 -14.47
CA SER A 280 -19.34 -15.48 -15.50
C SER A 280 -17.86 -15.25 -15.18
N PRO A 281 -17.00 -16.25 -15.21
CA PRO A 281 -15.57 -16.07 -14.97
C PRO A 281 -14.84 -15.28 -16.06
N VAL A 282 -15.52 -15.00 -17.18
CA VAL A 282 -14.97 -14.21 -18.30
C VAL A 282 -16.09 -13.35 -18.90
N GLY A 283 -16.01 -12.04 -18.68
CA GLY A 283 -16.89 -11.06 -19.32
C GLY A 283 -18.16 -10.74 -18.53
N GLU A 284 -18.97 -9.87 -19.11
CA GLU A 284 -20.22 -9.38 -18.53
C GLU A 284 -21.12 -10.51 -18.03
N THR A 285 -21.60 -10.38 -16.81
CA THR A 285 -22.75 -11.18 -16.37
C THR A 285 -23.94 -10.80 -17.25
N ASN A 286 -24.47 -11.76 -17.98
CA ASN A 286 -25.69 -11.56 -18.78
C ASN A 286 -26.79 -10.94 -17.90
N GLY A 287 -27.18 -9.70 -18.22
CA GLY A 287 -28.15 -8.92 -17.45
C GLY A 287 -27.57 -8.06 -16.35
N SER A 288 -26.26 -7.93 -16.23
CA SER A 288 -25.65 -6.95 -15.32
C SER A 288 -25.73 -5.55 -15.94
N ASP A 289 -26.32 -4.65 -15.18
CA ASP A 289 -26.44 -3.24 -15.53
C ASP A 289 -25.25 -2.51 -14.87
N ASN A 290 -24.26 -2.11 -15.67
CA ASN A 290 -23.12 -1.36 -15.19
C ASN A 290 -23.54 0.02 -14.68
N GLN A 291 -23.28 0.29 -13.41
CA GLN A 291 -23.64 1.54 -12.76
C GLN A 291 -22.42 2.38 -12.44
N PRO A 292 -22.51 3.70 -12.64
CA PRO A 292 -21.38 4.59 -12.37
C PRO A 292 -21.21 4.85 -10.87
N PHE A 293 -19.96 5.08 -10.50
CA PHE A 293 -19.57 5.59 -9.18
C PHE A 293 -18.34 6.51 -9.31
N TYR A 294 -18.10 7.33 -8.31
CA TYR A 294 -16.88 8.13 -8.27
C TYR A 294 -16.31 8.30 -6.86
N ARG A 295 -15.02 8.63 -6.81
CA ARG A 295 -14.26 9.04 -5.64
C ARG A 295 -13.46 10.29 -6.02
N VAL A 296 -13.58 11.36 -5.24
CA VAL A 296 -12.83 12.60 -5.47
C VAL A 296 -12.28 13.11 -4.16
N GLY A 297 -11.12 13.75 -4.19
CA GLY A 297 -10.56 14.25 -2.97
C GLY A 297 -9.40 15.21 -3.17
N ALA A 298 -8.92 15.69 -2.04
CA ALA A 298 -7.77 16.56 -1.92
C ALA A 298 -6.82 16.02 -0.86
N ASP A 299 -5.53 16.28 -1.05
CA ASP A 299 -4.48 15.87 -0.13
C ASP A 299 -3.48 17.00 0.12
N GLY A 300 -2.76 16.87 1.23
CA GLY A 300 -1.65 17.73 1.54
C GLY A 300 -0.60 17.00 2.39
N SER A 301 0.66 17.35 2.18
CA SER A 301 1.76 16.88 3.01
C SER A 301 2.65 18.07 3.35
N PHE A 302 2.81 18.32 4.65
CA PHE A 302 3.48 19.52 5.18
C PHE A 302 4.63 19.08 6.08
N ASN A 303 5.83 19.56 5.77
CA ASN A 303 7.05 19.22 6.50
C ASN A 303 7.57 20.46 7.24
N TYR A 304 7.89 20.29 8.50
CA TYR A 304 8.55 21.29 9.33
C TYR A 304 9.58 20.61 10.23
N GLU A 305 10.87 20.89 10.00
CA GLU A 305 11.98 20.20 10.68
C GLU A 305 11.84 18.67 10.60
N SER A 306 11.71 18.01 11.74
CA SER A 306 11.53 16.57 11.87
C SER A 306 10.06 16.11 11.82
N PHE A 307 9.12 17.02 11.60
CA PHE A 307 7.71 16.68 11.56
C PHE A 307 7.18 16.66 10.14
N ASN A 308 6.37 15.65 9.85
CA ASN A 308 5.60 15.56 8.62
C ASN A 308 4.12 15.37 8.96
N LEU A 309 3.26 16.25 8.48
CA LEU A 309 1.81 16.14 8.58
C LEU A 309 1.22 15.79 7.21
N GLY A 310 0.67 14.59 7.08
CA GLY A 310 -0.13 14.17 5.95
C GLY A 310 -1.63 14.32 6.23
N VAL A 311 -2.38 14.90 5.32
CA VAL A 311 -3.83 15.01 5.41
C VAL A 311 -4.49 14.60 4.11
N LEU A 312 -5.64 13.95 4.20
CA LEU A 312 -6.45 13.58 3.05
C LEU A 312 -7.93 13.73 3.40
N PHE A 313 -8.68 14.25 2.45
CA PHE A 313 -10.14 14.25 2.42
C PHE A 313 -10.62 13.59 1.13
N MET A 314 -11.61 12.71 1.24
CA MET A 314 -12.26 12.05 0.10
C MET A 314 -13.78 12.09 0.25
N ALA A 315 -14.47 12.33 -0.86
CA ALA A 315 -15.90 12.13 -1.01
C ALA A 315 -16.15 11.05 -2.08
N GLY A 316 -17.12 10.19 -1.84
CA GLY A 316 -17.54 9.15 -2.76
C GLY A 316 -19.04 9.15 -2.97
N ARG A 317 -19.47 8.75 -4.17
CA ARG A 317 -20.87 8.55 -4.51
C ARG A 317 -21.01 7.32 -5.40
N ASP A 318 -21.92 6.45 -5.01
CA ASP A 318 -22.32 5.27 -5.75
C ASP A 318 -23.76 5.39 -6.19
N ASN A 319 -24.05 4.96 -7.41
CA ASN A 319 -25.39 5.00 -7.95
C ASN A 319 -26.40 4.29 -7.02
N LYS A 320 -27.61 4.80 -6.96
CA LYS A 320 -28.71 4.26 -6.14
C LYS A 320 -28.97 2.76 -6.32
N LYS A 321 -28.62 2.17 -7.45
CA LYS A 321 -28.74 0.73 -7.69
C LYS A 321 -27.79 -0.11 -6.83
N PHE A 322 -26.68 0.44 -6.36
CA PHE A 322 -25.82 -0.21 -5.37
C PHE A 322 -26.38 -0.11 -3.94
N ASN A 323 -27.27 0.85 -3.71
CA ASN A 323 -27.75 1.16 -2.37
C ASN A 323 -28.90 0.23 -1.96
N SER A 324 -28.57 -0.89 -1.33
CA SER A 324 -29.58 -1.84 -0.82
C SER A 324 -30.38 -1.33 0.38
N LEU A 325 -29.91 -0.25 1.04
CA LEU A 325 -30.55 0.33 2.22
C LEU A 325 -31.63 1.38 1.84
N ASP A 326 -31.43 2.09 0.72
CA ASP A 326 -32.39 3.05 0.20
C ASP A 326 -32.25 3.11 -1.34
N SER A 327 -33.03 2.32 -2.05
CA SER A 327 -32.97 2.21 -3.52
C SER A 327 -33.38 3.46 -4.29
N LEU A 328 -33.85 4.49 -3.59
CA LEU A 328 -34.24 5.77 -4.21
C LEU A 328 -33.11 6.81 -4.19
N LYS A 329 -32.09 6.58 -3.38
CA LYS A 329 -30.97 7.51 -3.17
C LYS A 329 -29.64 6.91 -3.54
N ASP A 330 -28.78 7.72 -4.14
CA ASP A 330 -27.37 7.39 -4.28
C ASP A 330 -26.72 7.24 -2.90
N TYR A 331 -25.68 6.40 -2.80
CA TYR A 331 -24.94 6.23 -1.59
C TYR A 331 -23.77 7.22 -1.56
N GLU A 332 -23.89 8.26 -0.76
CA GLU A 332 -22.88 9.31 -0.63
C GLU A 332 -22.16 9.22 0.72
N PHE A 333 -20.85 9.29 0.71
CA PHE A 333 -20.02 9.26 1.91
C PHE A 333 -18.84 10.21 1.81
N THR A 334 -18.29 10.55 2.95
CA THR A 334 -17.06 11.33 3.07
C THR A 334 -16.15 10.71 4.11
N GLY A 335 -14.88 11.01 4.04
CA GLY A 335 -13.93 10.58 5.05
C GLY A 335 -12.53 11.09 4.76
N GLY A 336 -11.60 10.65 5.56
CA GLY A 336 -10.21 11.05 5.40
C GLY A 336 -9.36 10.64 6.59
N PHE A 337 -8.16 11.20 6.61
CA PHE A 337 -7.23 11.02 7.72
C PHE A 337 -6.32 12.22 7.91
N ALA A 338 -5.72 12.29 9.10
CA ALA A 338 -4.60 13.14 9.43
C ALA A 338 -3.52 12.27 10.09
N GLU A 339 -2.32 12.27 9.53
CA GLU A 339 -1.17 11.48 9.97
C GLU A 339 -0.03 12.42 10.31
N LEU A 340 0.37 12.46 11.58
CA LEU A 340 1.52 13.21 12.07
C LEU A 340 2.68 12.24 12.34
N ASN A 341 3.78 12.46 11.67
CA ASN A 341 5.01 11.69 11.80
C ASN A 341 6.12 12.54 12.41
N TRP A 342 6.75 12.04 13.44
CA TRP A 342 7.97 12.59 13.99
C TRP A 342 9.14 11.73 13.54
N LEU A 343 9.96 12.27 12.64
CA LEU A 343 11.11 11.64 11.98
C LEU A 343 12.41 12.11 12.67
N GLY A 344 13.52 11.44 12.41
CA GLY A 344 14.83 11.92 12.86
C GLY A 344 15.14 11.71 14.35
N LEU A 345 14.27 11.03 15.09
CA LEU A 345 14.53 10.72 16.49
C LEU A 345 15.66 9.69 16.63
N MET A 346 16.49 9.83 17.70
CA MET A 346 17.59 8.91 18.01
C MET A 346 18.54 8.70 16.82
N ASN A 347 18.96 9.78 16.15
CA ASN A 347 19.79 9.76 14.95
C ASN A 347 19.13 8.98 13.79
N ASP A 348 17.91 9.32 13.46
CA ASP A 348 17.08 8.71 12.40
C ASP A 348 16.70 7.24 12.63
N ARG A 349 16.88 6.74 13.86
CA ARG A 349 16.56 5.34 14.19
C ARG A 349 15.15 5.14 14.74
N MET A 350 14.42 6.21 15.02
CA MET A 350 13.06 6.07 15.56
C MET A 350 12.08 6.98 14.83
N VAL A 351 10.92 6.41 14.54
CA VAL A 351 9.75 7.11 14.00
C VAL A 351 8.60 6.97 14.97
N VAL A 352 7.92 8.07 15.25
CA VAL A 352 6.66 8.09 16.01
C VAL A 352 5.58 8.60 15.09
N THR A 353 4.45 7.88 15.00
CA THR A 353 3.30 8.28 14.17
C THR A 353 2.05 8.34 15.00
N LEU A 354 1.28 9.41 14.80
CA LEU A 354 -0.10 9.52 15.28
C LEU A 354 -1.00 9.60 14.05
N LEU A 355 -2.04 8.78 14.00
CA LEU A 355 -2.97 8.72 12.89
C LEU A 355 -4.41 8.85 13.40
N TYR A 356 -5.15 9.79 12.83
CA TYR A 356 -6.60 9.90 12.99
C TYR A 356 -7.28 9.58 11.67
N ASN A 357 -8.20 8.64 11.69
CA ASN A 357 -9.05 8.24 10.57
C ASN A 357 -10.52 8.55 10.87
N TRP A 358 -11.29 8.92 9.84
CA TRP A 358 -12.75 8.97 9.94
C TRP A 358 -13.41 8.59 8.62
N VAL A 359 -14.60 8.00 8.72
CA VAL A 359 -15.53 7.76 7.62
C VAL A 359 -16.93 8.15 8.08
N SER A 360 -17.61 8.93 7.27
CA SER A 360 -18.98 9.40 7.49
C SER A 360 -19.88 8.93 6.35
N PRO A 361 -20.56 7.78 6.50
CA PRO A 361 -21.57 7.31 5.57
C PRO A 361 -22.85 8.15 5.67
N PRO A 362 -23.85 7.92 4.78
CA PRO A 362 -25.14 8.59 4.88
C PRO A 362 -25.84 8.26 6.22
N SER A 363 -26.70 9.16 6.67
CA SER A 363 -27.38 9.05 7.98
C SER A 363 -28.23 7.79 8.14
N TYR A 364 -28.73 7.23 7.05
CA TYR A 364 -29.48 5.95 7.08
C TYR A 364 -28.56 4.72 7.22
N ASP A 365 -27.25 4.87 7.04
CA ASP A 365 -26.23 3.84 7.27
C ASP A 365 -25.21 4.26 8.35
N ALA A 366 -25.67 4.96 9.35
CA ALA A 366 -24.83 5.52 10.43
C ALA A 366 -24.03 4.46 11.21
N GLU A 367 -24.41 3.19 11.14
CA GLU A 367 -23.71 2.08 11.78
C GLU A 367 -22.36 1.74 11.08
N ARG A 368 -22.13 2.23 9.88
CA ARG A 368 -20.83 2.14 9.20
C ARG A 368 -19.91 3.33 9.45
N LYS A 369 -20.33 4.32 10.23
CA LYS A 369 -19.48 5.44 10.64
C LYS A 369 -18.26 4.93 11.41
N VAL A 370 -17.08 5.46 11.08
CA VAL A 370 -15.81 5.08 11.71
C VAL A 370 -15.08 6.29 12.22
N SER A 371 -14.50 6.16 13.42
CA SER A 371 -13.47 7.05 13.93
C SER A 371 -12.38 6.19 14.58
N ALA A 372 -11.14 6.33 14.12
CA ALA A 372 -10.02 5.55 14.64
C ALA A 372 -8.82 6.44 14.97
N TYR A 373 -8.17 6.14 16.09
CA TYR A 373 -7.00 6.84 16.60
C TYR A 373 -5.88 5.83 16.79
N SER A 374 -4.75 6.06 16.18
CA SER A 374 -3.61 5.14 16.25
C SER A 374 -2.35 5.87 16.70
N ALA A 375 -1.56 5.18 17.47
CA ALA A 375 -0.22 5.60 17.88
C ALA A 375 0.76 4.48 17.60
N LEU A 376 1.91 4.82 17.04
CA LEU A 376 2.94 3.90 16.61
C LEU A 376 4.30 4.40 17.03
N VAL A 377 5.14 3.48 17.46
CA VAL A 377 6.58 3.67 17.60
C VAL A 377 7.29 2.60 16.79
N ARG A 378 8.23 3.00 15.94
CA ARG A 378 9.09 2.08 15.19
C ARG A 378 10.55 2.44 15.48
N TYR A 379 11.32 1.45 15.92
CA TYR A 379 12.74 1.62 16.23
C TYR A 379 13.57 0.68 15.35
N TYR A 380 14.56 1.21 14.66
CA TYR A 380 15.41 0.47 13.73
C TYR A 380 16.68 0.02 14.44
N LEU A 381 16.95 -1.29 14.37
CA LEU A 381 18.15 -1.91 14.91
C LEU A 381 19.30 -1.80 13.92
N GLY A 382 20.50 -1.43 14.41
CA GLY A 382 21.71 -1.39 13.58
C GLY A 382 21.84 -0.16 12.68
N ASP A 383 22.74 -0.23 11.71
CA ASP A 383 23.16 0.91 10.89
C ASP A 383 22.31 1.13 9.65
N TRP A 384 21.22 0.40 9.43
CA TRP A 384 20.43 0.42 8.21
C TRP A 384 21.20 0.09 6.90
N SER A 385 22.49 -0.29 7.02
CA SER A 385 23.34 -0.37 5.85
C SER A 385 23.16 -1.65 5.05
N ALA A 386 22.69 -2.72 5.70
CA ALA A 386 22.65 -4.03 5.05
C ALA A 386 21.30 -4.75 5.17
N VAL A 387 20.69 -4.71 6.34
CA VAL A 387 19.39 -5.34 6.64
C VAL A 387 18.57 -4.33 7.41
N ASN A 388 17.34 -4.12 6.99
CA ASN A 388 16.40 -3.35 7.78
C ASN A 388 15.74 -4.28 8.78
N VAL A 389 16.02 -4.07 10.07
CA VAL A 389 15.30 -4.71 11.16
C VAL A 389 14.69 -3.63 12.03
N GLY A 390 13.37 -3.60 12.12
CA GLY A 390 12.62 -2.65 12.92
C GLY A 390 11.83 -3.35 14.03
N LEU A 391 11.91 -2.82 15.23
CA LEU A 391 10.96 -3.11 16.29
C LEU A 391 9.76 -2.18 16.10
N HIS A 392 8.56 -2.73 16.14
CA HIS A 392 7.32 -2.03 15.88
C HIS A 392 6.36 -2.24 17.04
N ALA A 393 5.79 -1.16 17.56
CA ALA A 393 4.69 -1.19 18.52
C ALA A 393 3.58 -0.26 18.03
N GLU A 394 2.37 -0.79 17.91
CA GLU A 394 1.20 -0.07 17.40
C GLU A 394 0.01 -0.30 18.31
N TYR A 395 -0.70 0.78 18.61
CA TYR A 395 -1.98 0.76 19.30
C TYR A 395 -3.01 1.50 18.46
N THR A 396 -4.19 0.91 18.31
CA THR A 396 -5.34 1.54 17.67
C THR A 396 -6.58 1.40 18.52
N TYR A 397 -7.26 2.52 18.75
CA TYR A 397 -8.63 2.58 19.22
C TYR A 397 -9.53 2.94 18.05
N ARG A 398 -10.49 2.08 17.75
CA ARG A 398 -11.47 2.27 16.68
C ARG A 398 -12.88 2.23 17.27
N GLN A 399 -13.69 3.18 16.87
CA GLN A 399 -15.12 3.19 17.17
C GLN A 399 -15.89 3.15 15.85
N SER A 400 -16.80 2.18 15.73
CA SER A 400 -17.72 2.08 14.61
C SER A 400 -19.17 2.10 15.09
N GLY A 401 -20.06 2.61 14.21
CA GLY A 401 -21.47 2.79 14.51
C GLY A 401 -21.78 4.06 15.31
N ASP A 402 -22.95 4.61 15.03
CA ASP A 402 -23.46 5.81 15.72
C ASP A 402 -24.32 5.41 16.93
N ARG A 403 -25.12 4.36 16.80
CA ARG A 403 -26.01 3.84 17.85
C ARG A 403 -25.33 2.76 18.69
N THR A 404 -24.75 1.75 18.04
CA THR A 404 -24.10 0.61 18.71
C THR A 404 -22.79 1.02 19.37
N LYS A 405 -22.06 1.98 18.79
CA LYS A 405 -20.75 2.48 19.28
C LYS A 405 -19.80 1.34 19.64
N LEU A 406 -19.67 0.39 18.71
CA LEU A 406 -18.75 -0.73 18.86
C LEU A 406 -17.34 -0.20 19.09
N LYS A 407 -16.70 -0.62 20.17
CA LYS A 407 -15.35 -0.19 20.55
C LYS A 407 -14.36 -1.31 20.34
N GLU A 408 -13.32 -0.98 19.61
CA GLU A 408 -12.28 -1.93 19.25
C GLU A 408 -10.92 -1.39 19.73
N HIS A 409 -10.13 -2.27 20.31
CA HIS A 409 -8.77 -1.98 20.74
C HIS A 409 -7.84 -3.00 20.09
N PHE A 410 -6.84 -2.50 19.41
CA PHE A 410 -5.81 -3.32 18.80
C PHE A 410 -4.45 -2.91 19.33
N VAL A 411 -3.65 -3.88 19.76
CA VAL A 411 -2.25 -3.70 20.17
C VAL A 411 -1.41 -4.69 19.40
N ALA A 412 -0.31 -4.26 18.83
CA ALA A 412 0.66 -5.16 18.23
C ALA A 412 2.08 -4.77 18.58
N VAL A 413 2.92 -5.78 18.79
CA VAL A 413 4.37 -5.65 18.88
C VAL A 413 4.98 -6.63 17.91
N ALA A 414 5.77 -6.14 16.97
CA ALA A 414 6.31 -6.94 15.88
C ALA A 414 7.77 -6.60 15.59
N VAL A 415 8.45 -7.54 14.96
CA VAL A 415 9.72 -7.33 14.28
C VAL A 415 9.43 -7.31 12.78
N ASP A 416 9.82 -6.24 12.12
CA ASP A 416 9.73 -6.07 10.68
C ASP A 416 11.14 -6.13 10.09
N PHE A 417 11.36 -6.97 9.10
CA PHE A 417 12.67 -7.10 8.48
C PHE A 417 12.58 -7.26 6.96
N ALA A 418 13.56 -6.66 6.28
CA ALA A 418 13.71 -6.72 4.83
C ALA A 418 15.20 -6.92 4.47
N PHE A 419 15.46 -7.84 3.53
CA PHE A 419 16.80 -8.19 3.07
C PHE A 419 16.82 -8.64 1.59
#